data_a5bedfb23127e277628a3d862aeb13f4
#
_entry.id   a5bedfb23127e277628a3d862aeb13f4
#
_cell.length_a   1.000
_cell.length_b   1.000
_cell.length_c   1.000
_cell.angle_alpha   90.00
_cell.angle_beta   90.00
_cell.angle_gamma   90.00
#
_symmetry.space_group_name_H-M   'P 1'
#
loop_
_entity.id
_entity.type
_entity.pdbx_description
1 polymer ?
#
loop_
_entity_poly.entity_id
_entity_poly.type
_entity_poly.pdbx_seq_one_letter_code
_entity_poly.pdbx_strand_id
1 'polypeptide(L)'
;FAALFRPPKGFPVTQISMLECEDMGLHKFDLLSQRGLGHIRDAVELVNKTQDTSHKFQGSTTDDSQFDACDLRLVTCEFREAVDIHDIARFKQDPRIKELLRKGDTIGCFYVESPAMRMLLRKLKVDDYLGLVAASSIIRPGVAESGMMREYLLRHHDPERRKQAPKRLLEIMPETYGVMVYQEDVIKVVTLYGGLDLTEADQVRRGMNIRYRDRPEFKMVEQKFFENCRARGYPSGEPEEIWRQIQSFASFSFAKGHSASYAVESYQSLYLKAHHPL
;
A
#
# COMPACT_ATOMS: atom_id res chain seq x y z
N PHE A 1 17.49 12.39 -27.55
CA PHE A 1 17.52 13.33 -26.43
C PHE A 1 18.67 13.06 -25.45
N ALA A 2 19.11 11.80 -25.26
CA ALA A 2 20.23 11.45 -24.42
C ALA A 2 21.06 10.33 -25.03
N ALA A 3 22.37 10.38 -24.84
CA ALA A 3 23.25 9.30 -25.23
C ALA A 3 23.00 8.08 -24.36
N LEU A 4 23.09 6.90 -24.94
CA LEU A 4 22.96 5.62 -24.25
C LEU A 4 24.33 5.00 -24.01
N PHE A 5 24.47 4.30 -22.90
CA PHE A 5 25.61 3.40 -22.67
C PHE A 5 25.12 2.08 -22.12
N ARG A 6 25.94 1.05 -22.20
CA ARG A 6 25.60 -0.27 -21.68
C ARG A 6 26.49 -0.57 -20.47
N PRO A 7 25.97 -0.44 -19.25
CA PRO A 7 26.72 -0.77 -18.03
C PRO A 7 26.87 -2.30 -17.91
N PRO A 8 27.71 -2.79 -16.96
CA PRO A 8 27.93 -4.23 -16.74
C PRO A 8 26.66 -5.06 -16.54
N LYS A 9 25.55 -4.42 -16.13
CA LYS A 9 24.21 -5.08 -16.01
C LYS A 9 23.60 -5.49 -17.36
N GLY A 10 24.17 -5.08 -18.50
CA GLY A 10 23.77 -5.51 -19.83
C GLY A 10 22.61 -4.76 -20.47
N PHE A 11 21.93 -3.87 -19.75
CA PHE A 11 20.81 -3.07 -20.29
C PHE A 11 21.27 -1.67 -20.71
N PRO A 12 20.78 -1.14 -21.85
CA PRO A 12 21.07 0.25 -22.22
C PRO A 12 20.42 1.21 -21.22
N VAL A 13 21.19 2.20 -20.77
CA VAL A 13 20.74 3.27 -19.89
C VAL A 13 21.13 4.63 -20.46
N THR A 14 20.40 5.68 -20.09
CA THR A 14 20.73 7.04 -20.44
C THR A 14 21.93 7.53 -19.63
N GLN A 15 22.74 8.41 -20.21
CA GLN A 15 23.88 9.03 -19.53
C GLN A 15 23.48 10.26 -18.67
N ILE A 16 22.22 10.65 -18.71
CA ILE A 16 21.66 11.74 -17.91
C ILE A 16 21.02 11.20 -16.62
N SER A 17 21.12 11.98 -15.55
CA SER A 17 20.50 11.66 -14.28
C SER A 17 18.98 11.87 -14.32
N MET A 18 18.27 11.36 -13.31
CA MET A 18 16.82 11.55 -13.16
C MET A 18 16.45 13.04 -13.08
N LEU A 19 17.26 13.87 -12.41
CA LEU A 19 17.00 15.30 -12.27
C LEU A 19 17.10 16.02 -13.61
N GLU A 20 18.12 15.72 -14.39
CA GLU A 20 18.29 16.28 -15.74
C GLU A 20 17.15 15.83 -16.67
N CYS A 21 16.66 14.57 -16.54
CA CYS A 21 15.48 14.11 -17.27
C CYS A 21 14.24 14.95 -16.93
N GLU A 22 14.00 15.20 -15.64
CA GLU A 22 12.86 15.99 -15.19
C GLU A 22 12.95 17.45 -15.67
N ASP A 23 14.14 18.06 -15.61
CA ASP A 23 14.39 19.43 -16.10
C ASP A 23 14.20 19.54 -17.63
N MET A 24 14.44 18.45 -18.37
CA MET A 24 14.19 18.35 -19.82
C MET A 24 12.72 18.01 -20.16
N GLY A 25 11.85 17.89 -19.17
CA GLY A 25 10.43 17.51 -19.38
C GLY A 25 10.22 16.03 -19.71
N LEU A 26 11.22 15.17 -19.46
CA LEU A 26 11.08 13.72 -19.61
C LEU A 26 10.53 13.11 -18.32
N HIS A 27 9.58 12.19 -18.46
CA HIS A 27 8.95 11.53 -17.32
C HIS A 27 9.56 10.15 -17.08
N LYS A 28 9.90 9.88 -15.82
CA LYS A 28 10.29 8.53 -15.37
C LYS A 28 9.06 7.78 -14.87
N PHE A 29 8.81 6.60 -15.41
CA PHE A 29 7.78 5.69 -14.93
C PHE A 29 8.42 4.46 -14.29
N ASP A 30 8.09 4.19 -13.04
CA ASP A 30 8.51 2.98 -12.34
C ASP A 30 7.41 1.91 -12.46
N LEU A 31 7.73 0.79 -13.12
CA LEU A 31 6.86 -0.37 -13.18
C LEU A 31 7.18 -1.29 -12.01
N LEU A 32 6.38 -1.20 -10.96
CA LEU A 32 6.58 -1.94 -9.71
C LEU A 32 5.76 -3.23 -9.67
N SER A 33 6.07 -4.10 -8.71
CA SER A 33 5.32 -5.35 -8.42
C SER A 33 5.35 -6.43 -9.49
N GLN A 34 6.10 -6.30 -10.56
CA GLN A 34 6.13 -7.29 -11.66
C GLN A 34 6.41 -8.71 -11.17
N ARG A 35 7.32 -8.87 -10.19
CA ARG A 35 7.66 -10.17 -9.62
C ARG A 35 6.51 -10.74 -8.78
N GLY A 36 5.82 -9.90 -8.01
CA GLY A 36 4.63 -10.30 -7.24
C GLY A 36 3.51 -10.80 -8.15
N LEU A 37 3.19 -10.05 -9.19
CA LEU A 37 2.21 -10.46 -10.20
C LEU A 37 2.60 -11.77 -10.90
N GLY A 38 3.89 -11.95 -11.22
CA GLY A 38 4.41 -13.19 -11.79
C GLY A 38 4.17 -14.39 -10.87
N HIS A 39 4.46 -14.26 -9.58
CA HIS A 39 4.22 -15.33 -8.60
C HIS A 39 2.73 -15.65 -8.44
N ILE A 40 1.85 -14.64 -8.44
CA ILE A 40 0.40 -14.85 -8.38
C ILE A 40 -0.08 -15.61 -9.61
N ARG A 41 0.36 -15.21 -10.81
CA ARG A 41 0.04 -15.92 -12.06
C ARG A 41 0.48 -17.38 -12.01
N ASP A 42 1.73 -17.63 -11.66
CA ASP A 42 2.29 -18.97 -11.60
C ASP A 42 1.54 -19.85 -10.58
N ALA A 43 1.14 -19.29 -9.42
CA ALA A 43 0.33 -19.98 -8.43
C ALA A 43 -1.08 -20.32 -8.95
N VAL A 44 -1.75 -19.40 -9.65
CA VAL A 44 -3.05 -19.67 -10.30
C VAL A 44 -2.94 -20.76 -11.34
N GLU A 45 -1.89 -20.75 -12.18
CA GLU A 45 -1.65 -21.81 -13.14
C GLU A 45 -1.46 -23.19 -12.49
N LEU A 46 -0.72 -23.25 -11.36
CA LEU A 46 -0.52 -24.49 -10.61
C LEU A 46 -1.85 -25.00 -10.05
N VAL A 47 -2.66 -24.14 -9.44
CA VAL A 47 -3.97 -24.49 -8.88
C VAL A 47 -4.88 -25.04 -9.99
N ASN A 48 -4.96 -24.36 -11.13
CA ASN A 48 -5.82 -24.79 -12.23
C ASN A 48 -5.34 -26.14 -12.83
N LYS A 49 -4.02 -26.34 -13.00
CA LYS A 49 -3.46 -27.61 -13.49
C LYS A 49 -3.73 -28.78 -12.55
N THR A 50 -3.66 -28.58 -11.22
CA THR A 50 -3.96 -29.63 -10.25
C THR A 50 -5.45 -30.01 -10.27
N GLN A 51 -6.34 -29.07 -10.57
CA GLN A 51 -7.77 -29.34 -10.76
C GLN A 51 -8.02 -30.20 -12.03
N ASP A 52 -7.35 -29.86 -13.17
CA ASP A 52 -7.49 -30.62 -14.42
C ASP A 52 -6.98 -32.06 -14.32
N THR A 53 -5.90 -32.29 -13.57
CA THR A 53 -5.34 -33.65 -13.37
C THR A 53 -6.23 -34.51 -12.50
N SER A 54 -6.93 -33.96 -11.51
CA SER A 54 -7.90 -34.71 -10.71
C SER A 54 -9.10 -35.19 -11.54
N HIS A 55 -9.50 -34.45 -12.59
CA HIS A 55 -10.55 -34.88 -13.52
C HIS A 55 -10.14 -36.01 -14.44
N LYS A 56 -8.89 -36.10 -14.87
CA LYS A 56 -8.41 -37.16 -15.74
C LYS A 56 -8.28 -38.52 -15.04
N PHE A 57 -8.11 -38.53 -13.72
CA PHE A 57 -8.03 -39.77 -12.94
C PHE A 57 -9.41 -40.42 -12.69
N GLN A 58 -10.50 -39.69 -12.80
CA GLN A 58 -11.87 -40.20 -12.62
C GLN A 58 -12.50 -40.78 -13.90
N GLY A 59 -11.83 -40.65 -15.05
CA GLY A 59 -12.36 -41.05 -16.37
C GLY A 59 -11.90 -42.40 -16.91
N SER A 60 -11.06 -43.17 -16.23
CA SER A 60 -10.49 -44.43 -16.76
C SER A 60 -10.54 -45.60 -15.79
N THR A 61 -11.75 -45.96 -15.34
CA THR A 61 -11.98 -47.27 -14.74
C THR A 61 -13.22 -47.91 -15.38
N THR A 62 -13.01 -48.41 -16.60
CA THR A 62 -13.81 -49.53 -17.11
C THR A 62 -12.91 -50.74 -17.11
N ASP A 63 -12.84 -51.45 -16.00
CA ASP A 63 -12.59 -52.88 -16.04
C ASP A 63 -13.24 -53.54 -14.80
N ASP A 64 -14.12 -54.53 -15.08
CA ASP A 64 -14.80 -55.32 -14.11
C ASP A 64 -13.85 -56.25 -13.35
N SER A 65 -13.62 -55.98 -12.08
CA SER A 65 -13.25 -57.03 -11.15
C SER A 65 -13.55 -56.63 -9.70
N GLN A 66 -14.41 -57.38 -9.07
CA GLN A 66 -14.77 -57.46 -7.65
C GLN A 66 -13.80 -56.82 -6.68
N PHE A 67 -14.23 -55.74 -6.02
CA PHE A 67 -13.68 -55.35 -4.73
C PHE A 67 -14.80 -55.01 -3.75
N ASP A 68 -14.64 -55.51 -2.55
CA ASP A 68 -15.56 -55.44 -1.42
C ASP A 68 -15.95 -54.01 -1.05
N ALA A 69 -17.23 -53.88 -0.69
CA ALA A 69 -17.84 -52.68 -0.16
C ALA A 69 -17.28 -52.36 1.22
N CYS A 70 -16.27 -51.52 1.29
CA CYS A 70 -15.90 -50.80 2.51
C CYS A 70 -15.38 -49.41 2.12
N ASP A 71 -16.18 -48.40 2.55
CA ASP A 71 -15.76 -46.98 2.66
C ASP A 71 -15.47 -46.19 1.38
N LEU A 72 -16.34 -46.23 0.40
CA LEU A 72 -16.47 -45.14 -0.57
C LEU A 72 -17.17 -43.95 0.11
N ARG A 73 -16.41 -43.19 0.90
CA ARG A 73 -16.77 -41.76 1.11
C ARG A 73 -16.80 -41.13 -0.26
N LEU A 74 -18.00 -40.95 -0.79
CA LEU A 74 -18.26 -40.05 -1.91
C LEU A 74 -17.75 -38.66 -1.48
N VAL A 75 -16.46 -38.37 -1.81
CA VAL A 75 -15.99 -37.02 -1.88
C VAL A 75 -16.72 -36.44 -3.10
N THR A 76 -17.84 -35.80 -2.86
CA THR A 76 -18.47 -34.92 -3.84
C THR A 76 -17.41 -33.89 -4.25
N CYS A 77 -16.73 -34.15 -5.37
CA CYS A 77 -15.92 -33.13 -6.04
C CYS A 77 -16.89 -32.04 -6.48
N GLU A 78 -17.09 -31.03 -5.62
CA GLU A 78 -17.66 -29.79 -6.06
C GLU A 78 -16.83 -29.33 -7.25
N PHE A 79 -17.49 -29.11 -8.37
CA PHE A 79 -16.90 -28.45 -9.56
C PHE A 79 -16.32 -27.11 -9.08
N ARG A 80 -15.04 -27.07 -8.79
CA ARG A 80 -14.38 -25.79 -8.47
C ARG A 80 -14.14 -25.08 -9.78
N GLU A 81 -14.87 -23.99 -9.99
CA GLU A 81 -14.64 -23.09 -11.10
C GLU A 81 -13.17 -22.61 -11.09
N ALA A 82 -12.62 -22.40 -12.30
CA ALA A 82 -11.29 -21.83 -12.44
C ALA A 82 -11.18 -20.53 -11.62
N VAL A 83 -10.05 -20.34 -10.94
CA VAL A 83 -9.85 -19.20 -10.07
C VAL A 83 -9.85 -17.91 -10.88
N ASP A 84 -10.89 -17.09 -10.73
CA ASP A 84 -10.88 -15.70 -11.21
C ASP A 84 -10.14 -14.83 -10.19
N ILE A 85 -8.87 -14.58 -10.46
CA ILE A 85 -8.00 -13.76 -9.61
C ILE A 85 -8.36 -12.27 -9.64
N HIS A 86 -9.23 -11.84 -10.54
CA HIS A 86 -9.63 -10.44 -10.70
C HIS A 86 -10.90 -10.09 -9.93
N ASP A 87 -11.58 -11.06 -9.34
CA ASP A 87 -12.77 -10.82 -8.52
C ASP A 87 -12.42 -10.26 -7.13
N ILE A 88 -11.84 -9.06 -7.14
CA ILE A 88 -11.42 -8.37 -5.90
C ILE A 88 -12.62 -7.99 -5.02
N ALA A 89 -13.80 -7.78 -5.61
CA ALA A 89 -15.01 -7.47 -4.85
C ALA A 89 -15.37 -8.64 -3.91
N ARG A 90 -15.33 -9.87 -4.42
CA ARG A 90 -15.51 -11.10 -3.64
C ARG A 90 -14.43 -11.25 -2.58
N PHE A 91 -13.16 -11.05 -2.93
CA PHE A 91 -12.04 -11.21 -1.99
C PHE A 91 -12.14 -10.26 -0.79
N LYS A 92 -12.57 -9.02 -1.00
CA LYS A 92 -12.80 -8.03 0.08
C LYS A 92 -13.86 -8.47 1.10
N GLN A 93 -14.79 -9.32 0.70
CA GLN A 93 -15.86 -9.81 1.59
C GLN A 93 -15.53 -11.17 2.23
N ASP A 94 -14.49 -11.85 1.76
CA ASP A 94 -14.14 -13.20 2.18
C ASP A 94 -13.75 -13.25 3.67
N PRO A 95 -14.45 -14.03 4.51
CA PRO A 95 -14.21 -14.10 5.94
C PRO A 95 -12.87 -14.76 6.28
N ARG A 96 -12.35 -15.68 5.44
CA ARG A 96 -11.06 -16.34 5.65
C ARG A 96 -9.92 -15.36 5.43
N ILE A 97 -10.01 -14.50 4.40
CA ILE A 97 -9.04 -13.44 4.15
C ILE A 97 -9.03 -12.45 5.32
N LYS A 98 -10.21 -12.01 5.79
CA LYS A 98 -10.33 -11.12 6.96
C LYS A 98 -9.69 -11.73 8.21
N GLU A 99 -9.86 -13.02 8.41
CA GLU A 99 -9.24 -13.73 9.53
C GLU A 99 -7.72 -13.80 9.43
N LEU A 100 -7.16 -14.12 8.23
CA LEU A 100 -5.73 -14.11 7.98
C LEU A 100 -5.11 -12.74 8.27
N LEU A 101 -5.77 -11.67 7.83
CA LEU A 101 -5.33 -10.29 8.08
C LEU A 101 -5.34 -9.97 9.58
N ARG A 102 -6.44 -10.25 10.29
CA ARG A 102 -6.56 -9.99 11.74
C ARG A 102 -5.50 -10.73 12.56
N LYS A 103 -5.23 -11.98 12.20
CA LYS A 103 -4.20 -12.81 12.85
C LYS A 103 -2.78 -12.46 12.42
N GLY A 104 -2.63 -11.71 11.32
CA GLY A 104 -1.32 -11.47 10.69
C GLY A 104 -0.67 -12.78 10.23
N ASP A 105 -1.49 -13.77 9.86
CA ASP A 105 -1.02 -15.03 9.28
C ASP A 105 -0.90 -14.88 7.76
N THR A 106 0.09 -14.10 7.36
CA THR A 106 0.26 -13.63 5.98
C THR A 106 1.63 -13.96 5.40
N ILE A 107 2.32 -14.98 5.95
CA ILE A 107 3.57 -15.51 5.38
C ILE A 107 3.27 -16.05 3.98
N GLY A 108 4.16 -15.77 3.02
CA GLY A 108 4.00 -16.14 1.62
C GLY A 108 3.05 -15.24 0.83
N CYS A 109 2.40 -14.26 1.46
CA CYS A 109 1.52 -13.33 0.76
C CYS A 109 2.25 -12.05 0.38
N PHE A 110 2.02 -11.61 -0.85
CA PHE A 110 2.65 -10.40 -1.39
C PHE A 110 2.49 -9.21 -0.45
N TYR A 111 3.61 -8.53 -0.18
CA TYR A 111 3.73 -7.29 0.57
C TYR A 111 3.35 -7.33 2.06
N VAL A 112 2.60 -8.33 2.52
CA VAL A 112 2.08 -8.40 3.91
C VAL A 112 2.79 -9.42 4.79
N GLU A 113 3.82 -10.10 4.29
CA GLU A 113 4.52 -11.19 4.99
C GLU A 113 5.58 -10.75 5.99
N SER A 114 6.10 -9.51 5.91
CA SER A 114 7.17 -9.06 6.79
C SER A 114 6.75 -9.09 8.28
N PRO A 115 7.66 -9.41 9.21
CA PRO A 115 7.34 -9.44 10.64
C PRO A 115 6.73 -8.14 11.16
N ALA A 116 7.24 -6.99 10.69
CA ALA A 116 6.74 -5.67 11.06
C ALA A 116 5.30 -5.46 10.56
N MET A 117 5.02 -5.82 9.30
CA MET A 117 3.67 -5.71 8.73
C MET A 117 2.69 -6.64 9.44
N ARG A 118 3.06 -7.89 9.68
CA ARG A 118 2.24 -8.86 10.42
C ARG A 118 1.91 -8.40 11.83
N MET A 119 2.87 -7.79 12.53
CA MET A 119 2.64 -7.19 13.85
C MET A 119 1.67 -5.99 13.76
N LEU A 120 1.82 -5.15 12.74
CA LEU A 120 0.96 -3.99 12.54
C LEU A 120 -0.48 -4.39 12.22
N LEU A 121 -0.67 -5.36 11.32
CA LEU A 121 -2.00 -5.92 10.99
C LEU A 121 -2.74 -6.40 12.25
N ARG A 122 -2.05 -7.14 13.13
CA ARG A 122 -2.61 -7.59 14.42
C ARG A 122 -2.95 -6.43 15.34
N LYS A 123 -2.06 -5.43 15.46
CA LYS A 123 -2.31 -4.26 16.30
C LYS A 123 -3.52 -3.46 15.82
N LEU A 124 -3.67 -3.25 14.53
CA LEU A 124 -4.80 -2.53 13.94
C LEU A 124 -6.06 -3.38 13.80
N LYS A 125 -5.96 -4.71 14.00
CA LYS A 125 -7.05 -5.68 13.74
C LYS A 125 -7.62 -5.50 12.33
N VAL A 126 -6.74 -5.32 11.34
CA VAL A 126 -7.13 -5.06 9.96
C VAL A 126 -8.00 -6.21 9.44
N ASP A 127 -9.16 -5.87 8.90
CA ASP A 127 -10.12 -6.82 8.32
C ASP A 127 -10.81 -6.27 7.06
N ASP A 128 -10.40 -5.11 6.61
CA ASP A 128 -10.90 -4.49 5.40
C ASP A 128 -9.79 -3.96 4.50
N TYR A 129 -10.19 -3.61 3.27
CA TYR A 129 -9.28 -3.14 2.25
C TYR A 129 -8.63 -1.79 2.59
N LEU A 130 -9.41 -0.83 3.11
CA LEU A 130 -8.90 0.51 3.44
C LEU A 130 -7.95 0.46 4.63
N GLY A 131 -8.22 -0.38 5.61
CA GLY A 131 -7.32 -0.65 6.73
C GLY A 131 -5.99 -1.24 6.26
N LEU A 132 -6.01 -2.15 5.25
CA LEU A 132 -4.78 -2.68 4.65
C LEU A 132 -4.00 -1.60 3.89
N VAL A 133 -4.68 -0.75 3.10
CA VAL A 133 -4.07 0.39 2.41
C VAL A 133 -3.39 1.34 3.39
N ALA A 134 -4.05 1.67 4.50
CA ALA A 134 -3.47 2.52 5.54
C ALA A 134 -2.28 1.84 6.22
N ALA A 135 -2.40 0.57 6.64
CA ALA A 135 -1.33 -0.19 7.28
C ALA A 135 -0.07 -0.24 6.40
N SER A 136 -0.23 -0.47 5.09
CA SER A 136 0.88 -0.53 4.13
C SER A 136 1.63 0.80 3.97
N SER A 137 0.97 1.90 4.28
CA SER A 137 1.54 3.25 4.15
C SER A 137 2.17 3.74 5.46
N ILE A 138 1.54 3.48 6.62
CA ILE A 138 2.08 3.96 7.91
C ILE A 138 3.31 3.19 8.39
N ILE A 139 3.57 1.99 7.87
CA ILE A 139 4.74 1.18 8.24
C ILE A 139 6.06 1.73 7.67
N ARG A 140 6.00 2.72 6.79
CA ARG A 140 7.17 3.28 6.13
C ARG A 140 8.09 4.03 7.10
N PRO A 141 9.43 3.97 6.89
CA PRO A 141 10.39 4.56 7.83
C PRO A 141 10.08 6.01 8.19
N GLY A 142 9.86 6.90 7.22
CA GLY A 142 9.57 8.32 7.48
C GLY A 142 8.32 8.55 8.34
N VAL A 143 7.25 7.78 8.12
CA VAL A 143 6.02 7.84 8.92
C VAL A 143 6.25 7.23 10.32
N ALA A 144 7.01 6.15 10.41
CA ALA A 144 7.30 5.48 11.68
C ALA A 144 8.22 6.33 12.57
N GLU A 145 9.28 6.91 12.00
CA GLU A 145 10.28 7.71 12.72
C GLU A 145 9.72 9.06 13.19
N SER A 146 8.81 9.67 12.44
CA SER A 146 8.16 10.94 12.82
C SER A 146 7.23 10.84 14.02
N GLY A 147 6.89 9.62 14.46
CA GLY A 147 5.89 9.38 15.50
C GLY A 147 4.46 9.31 14.96
N MET A 148 4.21 9.58 13.69
CA MET A 148 2.88 9.55 13.07
C MET A 148 2.25 8.15 13.10
N MET A 149 3.03 7.08 12.91
CA MET A 149 2.54 5.70 13.05
C MET A 149 2.02 5.44 14.47
N ARG A 150 2.74 5.90 15.50
CA ARG A 150 2.31 5.76 16.89
C ARG A 150 1.01 6.51 17.14
N GLU A 151 0.93 7.75 16.65
CA GLU A 151 -0.26 8.58 16.82
C GLU A 151 -1.46 8.00 16.08
N TYR A 152 -1.27 7.47 14.87
CA TYR A 152 -2.31 6.77 14.14
C TYR A 152 -2.85 5.57 14.94
N LEU A 153 -1.98 4.72 15.49
CA LEU A 153 -2.38 3.58 16.30
C LEU A 153 -3.17 4.01 17.55
N LEU A 154 -2.71 5.05 18.26
CA LEU A 154 -3.41 5.56 19.42
C LEU A 154 -4.79 6.08 19.06
N ARG A 155 -4.91 6.89 18.01
CA ARG A 155 -6.18 7.44 17.56
C ARG A 155 -7.11 6.38 16.95
N HIS A 156 -6.55 5.33 16.36
CA HIS A 156 -7.34 4.20 15.85
C HIS A 156 -8.08 3.49 16.98
N HIS A 157 -7.43 3.25 18.11
CA HIS A 157 -8.00 2.51 19.24
C HIS A 157 -8.76 3.38 20.24
N ASP A 158 -8.40 4.66 20.38
CA ASP A 158 -8.96 5.55 21.39
C ASP A 158 -9.66 6.76 20.75
N PRO A 159 -11.02 6.79 20.76
CA PRO A 159 -11.79 7.94 20.31
C PRO A 159 -11.50 9.25 21.04
N GLU A 160 -11.16 9.19 22.35
CA GLU A 160 -10.82 10.39 23.13
C GLU A 160 -9.47 10.96 22.67
N ARG A 161 -8.53 10.10 22.33
CA ARG A 161 -7.26 10.55 21.72
C ARG A 161 -7.46 11.27 20.41
N ARG A 162 -8.48 10.89 19.61
CA ARG A 162 -8.82 11.58 18.36
C ARG A 162 -9.21 13.03 18.59
N LYS A 163 -9.94 13.33 19.69
CA LYS A 163 -10.37 14.70 20.04
C LYS A 163 -9.21 15.63 20.36
N GLN A 164 -8.04 15.09 20.71
CA GLN A 164 -6.83 15.88 20.99
C GLN A 164 -6.09 16.32 19.71
N ALA A 165 -6.47 15.80 18.57
CA ALA A 165 -5.89 16.23 17.29
C ALA A 165 -6.38 17.64 16.92
N PRO A 166 -5.57 18.43 16.18
CA PRO A 166 -6.03 19.69 15.63
C PRO A 166 -7.33 19.50 14.84
N LYS A 167 -8.38 20.21 15.23
CA LYS A 167 -9.72 20.06 14.66
C LYS A 167 -9.70 20.15 13.12
N ARG A 168 -8.90 21.08 12.60
CA ARG A 168 -8.78 21.30 11.17
C ARG A 168 -8.16 20.09 10.45
N LEU A 169 -7.19 19.40 11.06
CA LEU A 169 -6.61 18.18 10.48
C LEU A 169 -7.61 17.02 10.46
N LEU A 170 -8.45 16.91 11.48
CA LEU A 170 -9.52 15.90 11.50
C LEU A 170 -10.55 16.13 10.40
N GLU A 171 -10.88 17.39 10.09
CA GLU A 171 -11.76 17.75 8.99
C GLU A 171 -11.14 17.44 7.62
N ILE A 172 -9.84 17.68 7.45
CA ILE A 172 -9.11 17.45 6.20
C ILE A 172 -8.87 15.95 5.96
N MET A 173 -8.57 15.19 7.02
CA MET A 173 -8.16 13.78 6.95
C MET A 173 -8.98 12.91 7.92
N PRO A 174 -10.31 12.80 7.75
CA PRO A 174 -11.15 12.02 8.67
C PRO A 174 -10.82 10.51 8.64
N GLU A 175 -10.47 9.97 7.48
CA GLU A 175 -10.14 8.54 7.30
C GLU A 175 -8.90 8.11 8.07
N THR A 176 -7.96 9.02 8.31
CA THR A 176 -6.70 8.76 8.99
C THR A 176 -6.59 9.46 10.34
N TYR A 177 -7.73 9.87 10.89
CA TYR A 177 -7.83 10.52 12.22
C TYR A 177 -6.96 11.78 12.34
N GLY A 178 -6.83 12.55 11.26
CA GLY A 178 -5.99 13.74 11.20
C GLY A 178 -4.49 13.45 11.19
N VAL A 179 -4.07 12.23 10.85
CA VAL A 179 -2.66 11.87 10.65
C VAL A 179 -2.34 11.81 9.17
N MET A 180 -1.27 12.44 8.74
CA MET A 180 -0.77 12.33 7.38
C MET A 180 -0.22 10.92 7.14
N VAL A 181 -0.77 10.19 6.18
CA VAL A 181 -0.42 8.82 5.83
C VAL A 181 0.06 8.72 4.39
N TYR A 182 -0.48 9.53 3.50
CA TYR A 182 -0.24 9.51 2.07
C TYR A 182 0.41 10.81 1.58
N GLN A 183 1.05 10.78 0.42
CA GLN A 183 1.56 12.01 -0.22
C GLN A 183 0.44 13.02 -0.49
N GLU A 184 -0.73 12.54 -0.86
CA GLU A 184 -1.92 13.35 -1.08
C GLU A 184 -2.38 14.08 0.20
N ASP A 185 -2.13 13.50 1.38
CA ASP A 185 -2.46 14.15 2.65
C ASP A 185 -1.59 15.38 2.88
N VAL A 186 -0.30 15.31 2.50
CA VAL A 186 0.58 16.49 2.54
C VAL A 186 0.04 17.59 1.65
N ILE A 187 -0.36 17.27 0.40
CA ILE A 187 -0.96 18.25 -0.53
C ILE A 187 -2.21 18.86 0.10
N LYS A 188 -3.12 18.05 0.65
CA LYS A 188 -4.33 18.55 1.33
C LYS A 188 -3.99 19.46 2.51
N VAL A 189 -3.02 19.10 3.33
CA VAL A 189 -2.64 19.89 4.50
C VAL A 189 -2.04 21.23 4.07
N VAL A 190 -1.09 21.26 3.13
CA VAL A 190 -0.48 22.53 2.73
C VAL A 190 -1.46 23.44 1.98
N THR A 191 -2.45 22.90 1.27
CA THR A 191 -3.49 23.69 0.59
C THR A 191 -4.60 24.12 1.54
N LEU A 192 -5.25 23.18 2.23
CA LEU A 192 -6.47 23.47 3.01
C LEU A 192 -6.17 24.06 4.39
N TYR A 193 -5.07 23.62 5.03
CA TYR A 193 -4.60 24.18 6.30
C TYR A 193 -3.69 25.38 6.05
N GLY A 194 -2.63 25.22 5.24
CA GLY A 194 -1.62 26.25 4.98
C GLY A 194 -2.02 27.31 3.95
N GLY A 195 -3.09 27.09 3.17
CA GLY A 195 -3.57 28.07 2.20
C GLY A 195 -2.64 28.30 1.00
N LEU A 196 -1.83 27.31 0.67
CA LEU A 196 -1.01 27.31 -0.52
C LEU A 196 -1.83 26.92 -1.75
N ASP A 197 -1.44 27.38 -2.92
CA ASP A 197 -2.01 26.91 -4.17
C ASP A 197 -1.46 25.53 -4.58
N LEU A 198 -2.02 24.90 -5.62
CA LEU A 198 -1.62 23.56 -6.05
C LEU A 198 -0.20 23.51 -6.59
N THR A 199 0.30 24.58 -7.21
CA THR A 199 1.68 24.66 -7.72
C THR A 199 2.67 24.69 -6.56
N GLU A 200 2.38 25.50 -5.54
CA GLU A 200 3.16 25.57 -4.30
C GLU A 200 3.11 24.25 -3.52
N ALA A 201 1.94 23.62 -3.48
CA ALA A 201 1.79 22.30 -2.86
C ALA A 201 2.62 21.22 -3.56
N ASP A 202 2.73 21.26 -4.89
CA ASP A 202 3.62 20.36 -5.64
C ASP A 202 5.10 20.65 -5.34
N GLN A 203 5.47 21.91 -5.17
CA GLN A 203 6.84 22.28 -4.71
C GLN A 203 7.13 21.69 -3.32
N VAL A 204 6.18 21.74 -2.38
CA VAL A 204 6.32 21.07 -1.08
C VAL A 204 6.49 19.57 -1.25
N ARG A 205 5.65 18.93 -2.07
CA ARG A 205 5.76 17.49 -2.36
C ARG A 205 7.13 17.12 -2.95
N ARG A 206 7.64 17.91 -3.89
CA ARG A 206 9.01 17.71 -4.43
C ARG A 206 10.08 17.96 -3.37
N GLY A 207 9.91 18.97 -2.53
CA GLY A 207 10.78 19.30 -1.40
C GLY A 207 10.80 18.25 -0.29
N MET A 208 9.88 17.26 -0.31
CA MET A 208 9.99 16.05 0.50
C MET A 208 11.25 15.25 0.16
N ASN A 209 11.80 15.38 -1.03
CA ASN A 209 13.15 14.90 -1.34
C ASN A 209 14.19 15.90 -0.80
N ILE A 210 15.14 15.41 0.01
CA ILE A 210 16.18 16.20 0.67
C ILE A 210 16.92 17.14 -0.32
N ARG A 211 17.12 16.70 -1.55
CA ARG A 211 17.82 17.48 -2.59
C ARG A 211 17.09 18.76 -3.03
N TYR A 212 15.79 18.85 -2.80
CA TYR A 212 14.98 20.01 -3.18
C TYR A 212 14.76 21.00 -2.02
N ARG A 213 15.06 20.62 -0.76
CA ARG A 213 14.83 21.44 0.43
C ARG A 213 15.69 22.71 0.47
N ASP A 214 16.87 22.67 -0.11
CA ASP A 214 17.79 23.82 -0.12
C ASP A 214 17.48 24.80 -1.24
N ARG A 215 16.54 24.49 -2.13
CA ARG A 215 16.15 25.39 -3.22
C ARG A 215 15.41 26.62 -2.68
N PRO A 216 15.71 27.82 -3.23
CA PRO A 216 15.04 29.07 -2.81
C PRO A 216 13.52 29.00 -2.87
N GLU A 217 12.96 28.34 -3.90
CA GLU A 217 11.54 28.18 -4.12
C GLU A 217 10.87 27.44 -2.96
N PHE A 218 11.52 26.41 -2.43
CA PHE A 218 10.99 25.67 -1.28
C PHE A 218 10.95 26.53 -0.01
N LYS A 219 12.00 27.32 0.23
CA LYS A 219 12.05 28.24 1.38
C LYS A 219 11.01 29.35 1.30
N MET A 220 10.74 29.85 0.10
CA MET A 220 9.66 30.84 -0.11
C MET A 220 8.28 30.25 0.22
N VAL A 221 8.03 29.03 -0.22
CA VAL A 221 6.76 28.34 0.05
C VAL A 221 6.62 28.03 1.54
N GLU A 222 7.69 27.62 2.22
CA GLU A 222 7.72 27.41 3.68
C GLU A 222 7.36 28.71 4.43
N GLN A 223 7.99 29.82 4.06
CA GLN A 223 7.69 31.13 4.66
C GLN A 223 6.22 31.50 4.47
N LYS A 224 5.71 31.38 3.25
CA LYS A 224 4.31 31.66 2.91
C LYS A 224 3.32 30.79 3.70
N PHE A 225 3.65 29.50 3.90
CA PHE A 225 2.88 28.60 4.73
C PHE A 225 2.71 29.15 6.16
N PHE A 226 3.81 29.56 6.79
CA PHE A 226 3.76 30.12 8.15
C PHE A 226 3.07 31.48 8.22
N GLU A 227 3.24 32.33 7.22
CA GLU A 227 2.54 33.61 7.12
C GLU A 227 1.03 33.41 7.04
N ASN A 228 0.57 32.50 6.18
CA ASN A 228 -0.83 32.15 6.03
C ASN A 228 -1.41 31.56 7.32
N CYS A 229 -0.67 30.67 7.99
CA CYS A 229 -1.10 30.07 9.25
C CYS A 229 -1.28 31.13 10.36
N ARG A 230 -0.36 32.09 10.44
CA ARG A 230 -0.48 33.23 11.38
C ARG A 230 -1.68 34.10 11.05
N ALA A 231 -1.91 34.42 9.78
CA ALA A 231 -3.07 35.20 9.34
C ALA A 231 -4.41 34.50 9.64
N ARG A 232 -4.43 33.17 9.66
CA ARG A 232 -5.60 32.37 10.02
C ARG A 232 -5.81 32.19 11.52
N GLY A 233 -4.87 32.65 12.35
CA GLY A 233 -4.98 32.63 13.80
C GLY A 233 -4.80 31.22 14.41
N TYR A 234 -4.04 30.33 13.78
CA TYR A 234 -3.75 29.03 14.39
C TYR A 234 -2.88 29.17 15.64
N PRO A 235 -3.05 28.27 16.62
CA PRO A 235 -2.26 28.30 17.86
C PRO A 235 -0.76 28.22 17.58
N SER A 236 0.03 29.00 18.33
CA SER A 236 1.49 28.96 18.26
C SER A 236 2.01 27.56 18.54
N GLY A 237 2.97 27.10 17.74
CA GLY A 237 3.56 25.77 17.82
C GLY A 237 2.83 24.70 17.00
N GLU A 238 1.54 24.89 16.65
CA GLU A 238 0.80 23.93 15.83
C GLU A 238 1.28 23.91 14.38
N PRO A 239 1.42 25.05 13.67
CA PRO A 239 1.97 25.07 12.30
C PRO A 239 3.40 24.52 12.23
N GLU A 240 4.24 24.80 13.22
CA GLU A 240 5.62 24.31 13.30
C GLU A 240 5.67 22.80 13.42
N GLU A 241 4.82 22.21 14.27
CA GLU A 241 4.75 20.77 14.42
C GLU A 241 4.20 20.09 13.15
N ILE A 242 3.20 20.67 12.51
CA ILE A 242 2.65 20.17 11.23
C ILE A 242 3.74 20.23 10.14
N TRP A 243 4.48 21.33 10.04
CA TRP A 243 5.56 21.46 9.08
C TRP A 243 6.68 20.46 9.33
N ARG A 244 7.05 20.25 10.60
CA ARG A 244 8.01 19.20 10.98
C ARG A 244 7.55 17.82 10.53
N GLN A 245 6.27 17.50 10.69
CA GLN A 245 5.70 16.25 10.20
C GLN A 245 5.77 16.15 8.67
N ILE A 246 5.45 17.22 7.93
CA ILE A 246 5.60 17.28 6.48
C ILE A 246 7.06 17.01 6.08
N GLN A 247 8.02 17.65 6.73
CA GLN A 247 9.43 17.43 6.45
C GLN A 247 9.90 16.00 6.74
N SER A 248 9.36 15.34 7.76
CA SER A 248 9.70 13.96 8.09
C SER A 248 9.11 12.95 7.10
N PHE A 249 8.07 13.33 6.38
CA PHE A 249 7.45 12.53 5.31
C PHE A 249 8.37 12.32 4.10
N ALA A 250 9.48 13.04 4.07
CA ALA A 250 10.44 13.05 2.99
C ALA A 250 10.94 11.66 2.60
N SER A 251 10.99 11.38 1.34
CA SER A 251 11.66 10.25 0.68
C SER A 251 10.96 8.88 0.75
N PHE A 252 10.04 8.62 1.67
CA PHE A 252 9.54 7.26 1.92
C PHE A 252 8.01 7.10 1.89
N SER A 253 7.24 8.17 1.71
CA SER A 253 5.78 8.07 1.65
C SER A 253 5.30 7.61 0.27
N PHE A 254 4.23 6.80 0.26
CA PHE A 254 3.57 6.39 -0.96
C PHE A 254 2.38 7.28 -1.29
N ALA A 255 2.11 7.42 -2.58
CA ALA A 255 0.81 7.84 -3.04
C ALA A 255 -0.27 6.81 -2.59
N LYS A 256 -1.46 7.27 -2.22
CA LYS A 256 -2.58 6.40 -1.83
C LYS A 256 -2.92 5.39 -2.93
N GLY A 257 -2.87 5.82 -4.19
CA GLY A 257 -3.08 4.95 -5.35
C GLY A 257 -2.09 3.80 -5.43
N HIS A 258 -0.81 4.04 -5.12
CA HIS A 258 0.20 2.99 -5.08
C HIS A 258 -0.08 1.96 -3.97
N SER A 259 -0.40 2.41 -2.77
CA SER A 259 -0.77 1.52 -1.65
C SER A 259 -2.05 0.74 -1.95
N ALA A 260 -3.02 1.35 -2.64
CA ALA A 260 -4.22 0.68 -3.10
C ALA A 260 -3.94 -0.44 -4.12
N SER A 261 -3.06 -0.19 -5.09
CA SER A 261 -2.64 -1.22 -6.06
C SER A 261 -1.97 -2.40 -5.37
N TYR A 262 -1.07 -2.14 -4.43
CA TYR A 262 -0.41 -3.18 -3.63
C TYR A 262 -1.39 -3.98 -2.79
N ALA A 263 -2.41 -3.34 -2.23
CA ALA A 263 -3.46 -4.03 -1.48
C ALA A 263 -4.26 -4.98 -2.37
N VAL A 264 -4.48 -4.67 -3.65
CA VAL A 264 -5.11 -5.61 -4.61
C VAL A 264 -4.28 -6.88 -4.73
N GLU A 265 -2.98 -6.78 -5.01
CA GLU A 265 -2.09 -7.94 -5.11
C GLU A 265 -2.02 -8.73 -3.78
N SER A 266 -2.03 -8.02 -2.65
CA SER A 266 -2.09 -8.66 -1.33
C SER A 266 -3.37 -9.49 -1.17
N TYR A 267 -4.53 -8.97 -1.57
CA TYR A 267 -5.80 -9.70 -1.52
C TYR A 267 -5.80 -10.92 -2.45
N GLN A 268 -5.22 -10.81 -3.63
CA GLN A 268 -5.06 -11.93 -4.56
C GLN A 268 -4.21 -13.06 -3.95
N SER A 269 -3.07 -12.72 -3.36
CA SER A 269 -2.21 -13.72 -2.72
C SER A 269 -2.85 -14.30 -1.44
N LEU A 270 -3.58 -13.49 -0.67
CA LEU A 270 -4.34 -13.94 0.49
C LEU A 270 -5.48 -14.89 0.11
N TYR A 271 -6.15 -14.66 -1.03
CA TYR A 271 -7.17 -15.56 -1.53
C TYR A 271 -6.59 -16.95 -1.85
N LEU A 272 -5.46 -16.99 -2.57
CA LEU A 272 -4.76 -18.24 -2.86
C LEU A 272 -4.38 -18.97 -1.57
N LYS A 273 -3.82 -18.27 -0.59
CA LYS A 273 -3.48 -18.86 0.72
C LYS A 273 -4.70 -19.38 1.48
N ALA A 274 -5.82 -18.66 1.44
CA ALA A 274 -7.03 -19.01 2.19
C ALA A 274 -7.77 -20.23 1.62
N HIS A 275 -7.75 -20.40 0.31
CA HIS A 275 -8.56 -21.39 -0.40
C HIS A 275 -7.75 -22.49 -1.08
N HIS A 276 -6.47 -22.27 -1.35
CA HIS A 276 -5.55 -23.20 -1.99
C HIS A 276 -4.22 -23.29 -1.21
N PRO A 277 -4.27 -23.61 0.11
CA PRO A 277 -3.04 -23.83 0.87
C PRO A 277 -2.34 -25.08 0.31
N LEU A 278 -1.01 -24.99 0.16
CA LEU A 278 -0.15 -26.12 -0.20
C LEU A 278 0.07 -27.01 1.02
#